data_2c8ac34303c29b332693af6f35257a1b
#
_entry.id   2c8ac34303c29b332693af6f35257a1b
#
_cell.length_a   1.000
_cell.length_b   1.000
_cell.length_c   1.000
_cell.angle_alpha   90.00
_cell.angle_beta   90.00
_cell.angle_gamma   90.00
#
_symmetry.space_group_name_H-M   'P 1'
#
loop_
_entity.id
_entity.type
_entity.pdbx_description
1 polymer ?
#
loop_
_entity_poly.entity_id
_entity_poly.type
_entity_poly.pdbx_seq_one_letter_code
_entity_poly.pdbx_strand_id
1 'polypeptide(L)'
;MENKLNADLNRYKDFVQEVTSLESNSTMVLNNKLIDLEKETGVNIALLLTASIGMASEGGEFSEIVKKCIFQGKPLDDDTVFHAKRELGDIMWYWINACRALDLDPNEVVAENVRKLEKRYPGGSFDVYYSENRQEGDL
;
A
#
# COMPACT_ATOMS: atom_id res chain seq x y z
N MET A 1 10.55 -42.36 3.39
CA MET A 1 9.93 -41.73 4.59
C MET A 1 9.20 -40.50 4.13
N GLU A 2 7.88 -40.55 4.10
CA GLU A 2 7.07 -39.34 3.86
C GLU A 2 7.24 -38.40 5.03
N ASN A 3 7.88 -37.28 4.79
CA ASN A 3 7.98 -36.19 5.76
C ASN A 3 6.61 -35.51 5.84
N LYS A 4 5.70 -36.07 6.66
CA LYS A 4 4.42 -35.43 6.96
C LYS A 4 4.72 -34.15 7.71
N LEU A 5 4.63 -33.01 6.99
CA LEU A 5 4.55 -31.69 7.62
C LEU A 5 3.28 -31.67 8.49
N ASN A 6 3.44 -31.91 9.78
CA ASN A 6 2.37 -31.76 10.76
C ASN A 6 2.29 -30.29 11.17
N ALA A 7 1.49 -29.49 10.47
CA ALA A 7 1.13 -28.17 10.94
C ALA A 7 0.10 -28.31 12.09
N ASP A 8 0.42 -27.75 13.25
CA ASP A 8 -0.51 -27.61 14.36
C ASP A 8 -1.04 -26.17 14.38
N LEU A 9 -2.23 -25.97 13.82
CA LEU A 9 -2.85 -24.65 13.72
C LEU A 9 -3.28 -24.09 15.07
N ASN A 10 -3.53 -24.92 16.08
CA ASN A 10 -3.85 -24.43 17.42
C ASN A 10 -2.61 -23.82 18.06
N ARG A 11 -1.49 -24.53 18.01
CA ARG A 11 -0.20 -24.01 18.48
C ARG A 11 0.22 -22.74 17.73
N TYR A 12 -0.01 -22.72 16.41
CA TYR A 12 0.26 -21.53 15.60
C TYR A 12 -0.63 -20.35 15.99
N LYS A 13 -1.92 -20.58 16.25
CA LYS A 13 -2.85 -19.55 16.75
C LYS A 13 -2.38 -18.93 18.06
N ASP A 14 -1.95 -19.75 19.02
CA ASP A 14 -1.45 -19.27 20.30
C ASP A 14 -0.18 -18.43 20.12
N PHE A 15 0.76 -18.90 19.28
CA PHE A 15 1.95 -18.12 18.92
C PHE A 15 1.60 -16.77 18.26
N VAL A 16 0.68 -16.74 17.30
CA VAL A 16 0.22 -15.51 16.65
C VAL A 16 -0.38 -14.55 17.66
N GLN A 17 -1.16 -15.04 18.63
CA GLN A 17 -1.72 -14.20 19.69
C GLN A 17 -0.62 -13.53 20.52
N GLU A 18 0.42 -14.27 20.92
CA GLU A 18 1.54 -13.74 21.72
C GLU A 18 2.36 -12.66 20.98
N VAL A 19 2.48 -12.76 19.67
CA VAL A 19 3.26 -11.81 18.84
C VAL A 19 2.41 -10.71 18.21
N THR A 20 1.11 -10.65 18.48
CA THR A 20 0.21 -9.60 18.02
C THR A 20 0.21 -8.41 18.99
N SER A 21 0.33 -7.19 18.48
CA SER A 21 0.40 -5.98 19.29
C SER A 21 -0.86 -5.72 20.11
N LEU A 22 -0.75 -4.93 21.16
CA LEU A 22 -1.89 -4.55 22.01
C LEU A 22 -2.93 -3.74 21.24
N GLU A 23 -2.50 -2.87 20.33
CA GLU A 23 -3.38 -2.07 19.47
C GLU A 23 -4.23 -2.95 18.55
N SER A 24 -3.68 -4.08 18.09
CA SER A 24 -4.43 -5.05 17.28
C SER A 24 -5.40 -5.90 18.10
N ASN A 25 -5.15 -6.08 19.39
CA ASN A 25 -5.95 -6.91 20.29
C ASN A 25 -7.01 -6.13 21.09
N SER A 26 -6.94 -4.79 21.13
CA SER A 26 -7.83 -3.97 21.95
C SER A 26 -8.23 -2.69 21.23
N THR A 27 -9.53 -2.57 20.93
CA THR A 27 -10.10 -1.36 20.33
C THR A 27 -9.83 -0.12 21.19
N MET A 28 -9.85 -0.24 22.51
CA MET A 28 -9.57 0.88 23.42
C MET A 28 -8.11 1.32 23.29
N VAL A 29 -7.17 0.40 23.28
CA VAL A 29 -5.73 0.70 23.13
C VAL A 29 -5.47 1.33 21.75
N LEU A 30 -6.05 0.77 20.68
CA LEU A 30 -5.98 1.33 19.34
C LEU A 30 -6.51 2.77 19.31
N ASN A 31 -7.70 3.01 19.87
CA ASN A 31 -8.31 4.34 19.87
C ASN A 31 -7.44 5.36 20.60
N ASN A 32 -6.90 5.02 21.75
CA ASN A 32 -5.97 5.88 22.48
C ASN A 32 -4.71 6.17 21.66
N LYS A 33 -4.13 5.15 21.00
CA LYS A 33 -2.96 5.34 20.14
C LYS A 33 -3.23 6.30 18.97
N LEU A 34 -4.38 6.20 18.33
CA LEU A 34 -4.77 7.12 17.24
C LEU A 34 -4.88 8.56 17.75
N ILE A 35 -5.53 8.77 18.90
CA ILE A 35 -5.66 10.08 19.52
C ILE A 35 -4.30 10.67 19.91
N ASP A 36 -3.43 9.87 20.51
CA ASP A 36 -2.10 10.31 20.94
C ASP A 36 -1.24 10.68 19.73
N LEU A 37 -1.23 9.88 18.66
CA LEU A 37 -0.53 10.21 17.42
C LEU A 37 -1.01 11.53 16.82
N GLU A 38 -2.32 11.77 16.78
CA GLU A 38 -2.88 13.03 16.27
C GLU A 38 -2.45 14.23 17.12
N LYS A 39 -2.47 14.09 18.46
CA LYS A 39 -2.03 15.15 19.38
C LYS A 39 -0.53 15.44 19.29
N GLU A 40 0.30 14.40 19.17
CA GLU A 40 1.76 14.53 19.14
C GLU A 40 2.26 15.09 17.81
N THR A 41 1.62 14.75 16.70
CA THR A 41 2.12 15.05 15.36
C THR A 41 1.35 16.17 14.64
N GLY A 42 0.11 16.43 15.03
CA GLY A 42 -0.82 17.30 14.30
C GLY A 42 -1.34 16.72 12.99
N VAL A 43 -0.98 15.47 12.66
CA VAL A 43 -1.44 14.74 11.46
C VAL A 43 -2.89 14.33 11.65
N ASN A 44 -3.72 14.49 10.63
CA ASN A 44 -5.07 13.94 10.64
C ASN A 44 -5.02 12.41 10.49
N ILE A 45 -4.95 11.71 11.60
CA ILE A 45 -4.75 10.25 11.66
C ILE A 45 -5.96 9.51 11.10
N ALA A 46 -7.19 9.99 11.33
CA ALA A 46 -8.39 9.37 10.77
C ALA A 46 -8.39 9.41 9.24
N LEU A 47 -8.02 10.56 8.66
CA LEU A 47 -7.92 10.69 7.21
C LEU A 47 -6.76 9.86 6.63
N LEU A 48 -5.63 9.80 7.33
CA LEU A 48 -4.47 8.99 6.91
C LEU A 48 -4.82 7.50 6.89
N LEU A 49 -5.53 7.01 7.92
CA LEU A 49 -6.00 5.63 7.98
C LEU A 49 -6.99 5.32 6.84
N THR A 50 -7.95 6.20 6.60
CA THR A 50 -8.89 6.09 5.46
C THR A 50 -8.15 6.01 4.14
N ALA A 51 -7.18 6.90 3.91
CA ALA A 51 -6.40 6.93 2.68
C ALA A 51 -5.56 5.67 2.48
N SER A 52 -4.90 5.18 3.53
CA SER A 52 -4.06 3.99 3.44
C SER A 52 -4.86 2.72 3.10
N ILE A 53 -6.01 2.53 3.76
CA ILE A 53 -6.92 1.41 3.48
C ILE A 53 -7.50 1.53 2.08
N GLY A 54 -7.95 2.73 1.69
CA GLY A 54 -8.56 2.97 0.39
C GLY A 54 -7.60 2.74 -0.77
N MET A 55 -6.37 3.23 -0.71
CA MET A 55 -5.35 2.96 -1.76
C MET A 55 -5.11 1.46 -1.95
N ALA A 56 -5.08 0.68 -0.88
CA ALA A 56 -4.91 -0.77 -0.96
C ALA A 56 -6.14 -1.46 -1.56
N SER A 57 -7.34 -1.04 -1.16
CA SER A 57 -8.62 -1.57 -1.66
C SER A 57 -8.80 -1.33 -3.16
N GLU A 58 -8.69 -0.07 -3.60
CA GLU A 58 -8.87 0.29 -5.01
C GLU A 58 -7.73 -0.27 -5.89
N GLY A 59 -6.51 -0.34 -5.37
CA GLY A 59 -5.40 -1.06 -6.00
C GLY A 59 -5.72 -2.54 -6.20
N GLY A 60 -6.40 -3.16 -5.25
CA GLY A 60 -6.92 -4.53 -5.34
C GLY A 60 -8.00 -4.68 -6.41
N GLU A 61 -8.95 -3.75 -6.51
CA GLU A 61 -10.00 -3.75 -7.54
C GLU A 61 -9.41 -3.56 -8.94
N PHE A 62 -8.46 -2.66 -9.11
CA PHE A 62 -7.70 -2.53 -10.35
C PHE A 62 -6.98 -3.84 -10.72
N SER A 63 -6.30 -4.47 -9.76
CA SER A 63 -5.60 -5.75 -9.97
C SER A 63 -6.57 -6.88 -10.34
N GLU A 64 -7.78 -6.89 -9.77
CA GLU A 64 -8.82 -7.87 -10.09
C GLU A 64 -9.29 -7.76 -11.55
N ILE A 65 -9.42 -6.53 -12.09
CA ILE A 65 -9.75 -6.31 -13.50
C ILE A 65 -8.65 -6.94 -14.38
N VAL A 66 -7.39 -6.63 -14.11
CA VAL A 66 -6.23 -7.13 -14.87
C VAL A 66 -6.14 -8.66 -14.79
N LYS A 67 -6.29 -9.23 -13.59
CA LYS A 67 -6.30 -10.66 -13.35
C LYS A 67 -7.37 -11.37 -14.19
N LYS A 68 -8.58 -10.84 -14.24
CA LYS A 68 -9.68 -11.39 -15.02
C LYS A 68 -9.40 -11.36 -16.52
N CYS A 69 -8.77 -10.32 -17.02
CA CYS A 69 -8.39 -10.25 -18.43
C CYS A 69 -7.32 -11.28 -18.79
N ILE A 70 -6.28 -11.42 -17.95
CA ILE A 70 -5.15 -12.31 -18.24
C ILE A 70 -5.50 -13.79 -18.03
N PHE A 71 -6.18 -14.10 -16.92
CA PHE A 71 -6.33 -15.50 -16.47
C PHE A 71 -7.74 -16.06 -16.58
N GLN A 72 -8.76 -15.23 -16.82
CA GLN A 72 -10.16 -15.67 -16.79
C GLN A 72 -10.93 -15.35 -18.08
N GLY A 73 -10.23 -14.92 -19.14
CA GLY A 73 -10.83 -14.69 -20.45
C GLY A 73 -11.77 -13.48 -20.54
N LYS A 74 -11.72 -12.55 -19.59
CA LYS A 74 -12.45 -11.28 -19.69
C LYS A 74 -11.85 -10.45 -20.83
N PRO A 75 -12.65 -9.92 -21.78
CA PRO A 75 -12.12 -9.07 -22.82
C PRO A 75 -11.59 -7.76 -22.25
N LEU A 76 -10.50 -7.26 -22.80
CA LEU A 76 -9.99 -5.90 -22.54
C LEU A 76 -10.60 -4.94 -23.56
N ASP A 77 -11.91 -4.79 -23.49
CA ASP A 77 -12.72 -3.90 -24.33
C ASP A 77 -12.88 -2.50 -23.71
N ASP A 78 -13.60 -1.62 -24.40
CA ASP A 78 -13.81 -0.23 -23.96
C ASP A 78 -14.50 -0.15 -22.58
N ASP A 79 -15.44 -1.05 -22.28
CA ASP A 79 -16.12 -1.10 -21.00
C ASP A 79 -15.13 -1.49 -19.88
N THR A 80 -14.29 -2.47 -20.12
CA THR A 80 -13.26 -2.91 -19.17
C THR A 80 -12.21 -1.83 -18.94
N VAL A 81 -11.78 -1.15 -19.99
CA VAL A 81 -10.87 0.02 -19.90
C VAL A 81 -11.53 1.15 -19.11
N PHE A 82 -12.82 1.41 -19.33
CA PHE A 82 -13.56 2.42 -18.57
C PHE A 82 -13.64 2.07 -17.07
N HIS A 83 -13.88 0.80 -16.71
CA HIS A 83 -13.82 0.37 -15.31
C HIS A 83 -12.42 0.57 -14.72
N ALA A 84 -11.36 0.15 -15.42
CA ALA A 84 -9.99 0.34 -14.97
C ALA A 84 -9.65 1.84 -14.77
N LYS A 85 -10.16 2.72 -15.65
CA LYS A 85 -10.03 4.17 -15.51
C LYS A 85 -10.66 4.69 -14.23
N ARG A 86 -11.81 4.16 -13.82
CA ARG A 86 -12.49 4.56 -12.57
C ARG A 86 -11.66 4.16 -11.36
N GLU A 87 -11.16 2.92 -11.31
CA GLU A 87 -10.30 2.45 -10.21
C GLU A 87 -9.01 3.29 -10.07
N LEU A 88 -8.39 3.65 -11.20
CA LEU A 88 -7.24 4.57 -11.20
C LEU A 88 -7.60 5.94 -10.62
N GLY A 89 -8.80 6.44 -10.92
CA GLY A 89 -9.32 7.68 -10.34
C GLY A 89 -9.53 7.58 -8.83
N ASP A 90 -10.09 6.47 -8.36
CA ASP A 90 -10.34 6.22 -6.94
C ASP A 90 -9.03 6.05 -6.16
N ILE A 91 -8.03 5.36 -6.72
CA ILE A 91 -6.66 5.31 -6.16
C ILE A 91 -6.08 6.73 -6.01
N MET A 92 -6.23 7.58 -7.03
CA MET A 92 -5.75 8.96 -6.99
C MET A 92 -6.49 9.79 -5.94
N TRP A 93 -7.79 9.59 -5.76
CA TRP A 93 -8.57 10.26 -4.73
C TRP A 93 -8.05 9.94 -3.32
N TYR A 94 -7.77 8.68 -3.03
CA TYR A 94 -7.18 8.27 -1.74
C TYR A 94 -5.75 8.76 -1.59
N TRP A 95 -4.95 8.77 -2.66
CA TRP A 95 -3.60 9.31 -2.64
C TRP A 95 -3.57 10.80 -2.31
N ILE A 96 -4.45 11.60 -2.90
CA ILE A 96 -4.60 13.03 -2.55
C ILE A 96 -5.03 13.19 -1.09
N ASN A 97 -5.90 12.34 -0.57
CA ASN A 97 -6.28 12.37 0.83
C ASN A 97 -5.11 12.02 1.77
N ALA A 98 -4.22 11.12 1.38
CA ALA A 98 -2.98 10.87 2.12
C ALA A 98 -2.07 12.12 2.16
N CYS A 99 -1.89 12.80 1.04
CA CYS A 99 -1.15 14.07 1.00
C CYS A 99 -1.78 15.12 1.94
N ARG A 100 -3.11 15.27 1.89
CA ARG A 100 -3.83 16.20 2.79
C ARG A 100 -3.67 15.84 4.26
N ALA A 101 -3.72 14.56 4.60
CA ALA A 101 -3.56 14.10 5.98
C ALA A 101 -2.18 14.43 6.56
N LEU A 102 -1.16 14.37 5.72
CA LEU A 102 0.24 14.61 6.06
C LEU A 102 0.70 16.06 5.83
N ASP A 103 -0.22 16.95 5.40
CA ASP A 103 0.10 18.34 5.01
C ASP A 103 1.20 18.43 3.95
N LEU A 104 1.16 17.56 2.94
CA LEU A 104 2.10 17.51 1.83
C LEU A 104 1.50 18.15 0.57
N ASP A 105 2.32 18.91 -0.18
CA ASP A 105 1.97 19.32 -1.53
C ASP A 105 2.08 18.11 -2.48
N PRO A 106 0.98 17.70 -3.16
CA PRO A 106 1.01 16.58 -4.10
C PRO A 106 2.03 16.75 -5.22
N ASN A 107 2.27 17.99 -5.67
CA ASN A 107 3.27 18.26 -6.70
C ASN A 107 4.68 17.99 -6.20
N GLU A 108 4.97 18.35 -4.95
CA GLU A 108 6.28 18.07 -4.33
C GLU A 108 6.50 16.58 -4.09
N VAL A 109 5.46 15.83 -3.74
CA VAL A 109 5.54 14.36 -3.63
C VAL A 109 5.93 13.72 -4.96
N VAL A 110 5.33 14.18 -6.07
CA VAL A 110 5.69 13.71 -7.41
C VAL A 110 7.11 14.15 -7.79
N ALA A 111 7.48 15.41 -7.50
CA ALA A 111 8.82 15.91 -7.79
C ALA A 111 9.90 15.13 -7.02
N GLU A 112 9.65 14.75 -5.76
CA GLU A 112 10.57 13.90 -5.01
C GLU A 112 10.71 12.50 -5.62
N ASN A 113 9.61 11.93 -6.09
CA ASN A 113 9.67 10.66 -6.81
C ASN A 113 10.53 10.76 -8.10
N VAL A 114 10.41 11.85 -8.84
CA VAL A 114 11.26 12.09 -10.03
C VAL A 114 12.72 12.19 -9.63
N ARG A 115 13.06 13.01 -8.62
CA ARG A 115 14.44 13.12 -8.11
C ARG A 115 15.04 11.78 -7.69
N LYS A 116 14.24 10.96 -6.99
CA LYS A 116 14.65 9.62 -6.59
C LYS A 116 14.95 8.72 -7.79
N LEU A 117 14.09 8.72 -8.79
CA LEU A 117 14.26 7.89 -9.99
C LEU A 117 15.42 8.37 -10.87
N GLU A 118 15.66 9.67 -10.99
CA GLU A 118 16.83 10.23 -11.70
C GLU A 118 18.15 9.78 -11.04
N LYS A 119 18.20 9.74 -9.72
CA LYS A 119 19.37 9.22 -8.99
C LYS A 119 19.54 7.71 -9.19
N ARG A 120 18.43 6.95 -9.22
CA ARG A 120 18.45 5.50 -9.44
C ARG A 120 18.91 5.14 -10.85
N TYR A 121 18.49 5.90 -11.85
CA TYR A 121 18.76 5.66 -13.26
C TYR A 121 19.55 6.82 -13.88
N PRO A 122 20.84 6.98 -13.57
CA PRO A 122 21.62 8.13 -14.01
C PRO A 122 21.80 8.21 -15.53
N GLY A 123 21.58 7.09 -16.25
CA GLY A 123 21.56 7.05 -17.73
C GLY A 123 20.25 7.50 -18.37
N GLY A 124 19.23 7.87 -17.58
CA GLY A 124 17.92 8.32 -18.07
C GLY A 124 17.03 7.22 -18.67
N SER A 125 17.41 5.95 -18.51
CA SER A 125 16.64 4.79 -18.95
C SER A 125 16.68 3.67 -17.89
N PHE A 126 15.69 2.76 -17.96
CA PHE A 126 15.64 1.60 -17.06
C PHE A 126 16.90 0.74 -17.22
N ASP A 127 17.47 0.34 -16.10
CA ASP A 127 18.62 -0.54 -16.00
C ASP A 127 18.41 -1.54 -14.88
N VAL A 128 18.49 -2.85 -15.19
CA VAL A 128 18.26 -3.95 -14.25
C VAL A 128 19.28 -3.91 -13.10
N TYR A 129 20.54 -3.56 -13.40
CA TYR A 129 21.57 -3.48 -12.37
C TYR A 129 21.18 -2.45 -11.30
N TYR A 130 20.79 -1.24 -11.69
CA TYR A 130 20.38 -0.19 -10.75
C TYR A 130 19.02 -0.46 -10.08
N SER A 131 18.13 -1.21 -10.73
CA SER A 131 16.88 -1.67 -10.14
C SER A 131 17.10 -2.61 -8.95
N GLU A 132 18.07 -3.52 -9.09
CA GLU A 132 18.37 -4.54 -8.08
C GLU A 132 19.43 -4.08 -7.04
N ASN A 133 20.28 -3.10 -7.38
CA ASN A 133 21.35 -2.57 -6.54
C ASN A 133 21.06 -1.11 -6.17
N ARG A 134 20.11 -0.92 -5.23
CA ARG A 134 19.73 0.40 -4.74
C ARG A 134 20.85 1.07 -3.96
N GLN A 135 21.00 2.38 -4.13
CA GLN A 135 21.94 3.19 -3.37
C GLN A 135 21.43 3.39 -1.93
N GLU A 136 22.35 3.67 -1.01
CA GLU A 136 22.02 4.02 0.37
C GLU A 136 21.08 5.24 0.40
N GLY A 137 19.95 5.11 1.09
CA GLY A 137 18.90 6.15 1.16
C GLY A 137 17.83 6.09 0.05
N ASP A 138 17.92 5.13 -0.87
CA ASP A 138 16.86 4.82 -1.85
C ASP A 138 15.95 3.72 -1.29
N LEU A 139 15.05 4.12 -0.39
CA LEU A 139 14.08 3.24 0.28
C LEU A 139 12.86 2.98 -0.61
#